data_f289c1de25be54b812a67b810e76fcc8
#
_entry.id   f289c1de25be54b812a67b810e76fcc8
#
_cell.length_a   1.000
_cell.length_b   1.000
_cell.length_c   1.000
_cell.angle_alpha   90.00
_cell.angle_beta   90.00
_cell.angle_gamma   90.00
#
_symmetry.space_group_name_H-M   'P 1'
#
loop_
_entity.id
_entity.type
_entity.pdbx_description
1 polymer ?
#
loop_
_entity_poly.entity_id
_entity_poly.type
_entity_poly.pdbx_seq_one_letter_code
_entity_poly.pdbx_strand_id
1 'polypeptide(L)'
;MDVKIFFVILCLTLGSFLIIVASIGVVRFPDFYTRVHAAGKVDTLGQSLILLALILYEGASPLSLKIFLIIILIYIVNPSATHFVTQAAYLARIWPFEKDKKQL
;
A
#
# COMPACT_ATOMS: atom_id res chain seq x y z
N MET A 1 12.81 -26.84 -3.90
CA MET A 1 12.34 -26.31 -2.64
C MET A 1 13.09 -25.08 -2.18
N ASP A 2 14.42 -25.11 -2.28
CA ASP A 2 15.24 -23.98 -1.83
C ASP A 2 15.00 -22.71 -2.64
N VAL A 3 14.78 -22.86 -3.96
CA VAL A 3 14.48 -21.71 -4.81
C VAL A 3 13.16 -21.08 -4.42
N LYS A 4 12.16 -21.90 -4.13
CA LYS A 4 10.85 -21.42 -3.71
C LYS A 4 10.96 -20.64 -2.39
N ILE A 5 11.67 -21.20 -1.42
CA ILE A 5 11.87 -20.56 -0.13
C ILE A 5 12.65 -19.25 -0.30
N PHE A 6 13.63 -19.24 -1.20
CA PHE A 6 14.39 -18.02 -1.47
C PHE A 6 13.48 -16.90 -1.97
N PHE A 7 12.60 -17.19 -2.93
CA PHE A 7 11.68 -16.19 -3.43
C PHE A 7 10.67 -15.74 -2.38
N VAL A 8 10.22 -16.66 -1.53
CA VAL A 8 9.30 -16.32 -0.44
C VAL A 8 9.96 -15.34 0.52
N ILE A 9 11.18 -15.63 0.93
CA ILE A 9 11.91 -14.76 1.85
C ILE A 9 12.18 -13.40 1.21
N LEU A 10 12.56 -13.40 -0.06
CA LEU A 10 12.82 -12.16 -0.78
C LEU A 10 11.57 -11.29 -0.85
N CYS A 11 10.43 -11.88 -1.21
CA CYS A 11 9.18 -11.14 -1.29
C CYS A 11 8.74 -10.61 0.07
N LEU A 12 8.87 -11.42 1.12
CA LEU A 12 8.52 -10.97 2.47
C LEU A 12 9.40 -9.81 2.92
N THR A 13 10.69 -9.91 2.67
CA THR A 13 11.64 -8.88 3.07
C THR A 13 11.35 -7.56 2.33
N LEU A 14 11.18 -7.64 1.00
CA LEU A 14 10.88 -6.46 0.20
C LEU A 14 9.56 -5.84 0.58
N GLY A 15 8.53 -6.66 0.78
CA GLY A 15 7.22 -6.17 1.16
C GLY A 15 7.26 -5.45 2.50
N SER A 16 7.92 -6.03 3.47
CA SER A 16 8.07 -5.42 4.79
C SER A 16 8.82 -4.10 4.71
N PHE A 17 9.90 -4.07 3.91
CA PHE A 17 10.67 -2.85 3.72
C PHE A 17 9.81 -1.74 3.12
N LEU A 18 9.02 -2.09 2.09
CA LEU A 18 8.16 -1.12 1.43
C LEU A 18 7.10 -0.56 2.39
N ILE A 19 6.54 -1.42 3.24
CA ILE A 19 5.54 -0.96 4.21
C ILE A 19 6.16 0.00 5.22
N ILE A 20 7.38 -0.29 5.67
CA ILE A 20 8.09 0.60 6.58
C ILE A 20 8.36 1.94 5.90
N VAL A 21 8.79 1.92 4.65
CA VAL A 21 9.04 3.15 3.88
C VAL A 21 7.74 3.94 3.72
N ALA A 22 6.63 3.27 3.45
CA ALA A 22 5.33 3.93 3.33
C ALA A 22 4.95 4.63 4.63
N SER A 23 5.17 3.96 5.76
CA SER A 23 4.87 4.53 7.06
C SER A 23 5.69 5.79 7.32
N ILE A 24 6.98 5.75 6.98
CA ILE A 24 7.84 6.92 7.11
C ILE A 24 7.37 8.04 6.19
N GLY A 25 6.95 7.69 4.98
CA GLY A 25 6.45 8.67 4.02
C GLY A 25 5.23 9.42 4.51
N VAL A 26 4.31 8.71 5.19
CA VAL A 26 3.11 9.34 5.74
C VAL A 26 3.48 10.44 6.74
N VAL A 27 4.55 10.23 7.50
CA VAL A 27 4.96 11.20 8.52
C VAL A 27 5.82 12.32 7.94
N ARG A 28 6.62 12.02 6.92
CA ARG A 28 7.68 12.92 6.47
C ARG A 28 7.29 13.90 5.37
N PHE A 29 6.39 13.50 4.47
CA PHE A 29 6.05 14.41 3.37
C PHE A 29 5.29 15.62 3.88
N PRO A 30 5.59 16.82 3.36
CA PRO A 30 4.96 18.05 3.84
C PRO A 30 3.50 18.19 3.43
N ASP A 31 3.12 17.66 2.28
CA ASP A 31 1.78 17.79 1.73
C ASP A 31 0.95 16.57 2.09
N PHE A 32 -0.24 16.80 2.68
CA PHE A 32 -1.12 15.71 3.06
C PHE A 32 -1.48 14.83 1.86
N TYR A 33 -1.80 15.45 0.73
CA TYR A 33 -2.21 14.70 -0.45
C TYR A 33 -1.07 13.88 -1.02
N THR A 34 0.15 14.42 -1.00
CA THR A 34 1.34 13.70 -1.41
C THR A 34 1.60 12.51 -0.50
N ARG A 35 1.42 12.70 0.82
CA ARG A 35 1.61 11.61 1.78
C ARG A 35 0.64 10.47 1.52
N VAL A 36 -0.64 10.78 1.35
CA VAL A 36 -1.65 9.76 1.10
C VAL A 36 -1.39 9.03 -0.21
N HIS A 37 -1.04 9.77 -1.25
CA HIS A 37 -0.78 9.18 -2.56
C HIS A 37 0.43 8.25 -2.54
N ALA A 38 1.55 8.74 -2.01
CA ALA A 38 2.78 7.96 -1.97
C ALA A 38 2.65 6.74 -1.05
N ALA A 39 2.08 6.95 0.14
CA ALA A 39 1.89 5.86 1.08
C ALA A 39 0.96 4.80 0.52
N GLY A 40 -0.12 5.21 -0.15
CA GLY A 40 -1.05 4.27 -0.75
C GLY A 40 -0.40 3.38 -1.78
N LYS A 41 0.43 3.96 -2.65
CA LYS A 41 1.11 3.19 -3.68
C LYS A 41 2.13 2.22 -3.11
N VAL A 42 2.99 2.70 -2.22
CA VAL A 42 4.06 1.87 -1.66
C VAL A 42 3.47 0.81 -0.74
N ASP A 43 2.47 1.15 0.05
CA ASP A 43 1.82 0.22 0.96
C ASP A 43 1.13 -0.91 0.18
N THR A 44 0.41 -0.58 -0.89
CA THR A 44 -0.26 -1.58 -1.71
C THR A 44 0.76 -2.53 -2.32
N LEU A 45 1.87 -2.00 -2.83
CA LEU A 45 2.93 -2.82 -3.42
C LEU A 45 3.54 -3.74 -2.36
N GLY A 46 3.80 -3.23 -1.16
CA GLY A 46 4.34 -4.03 -0.07
C GLY A 46 3.41 -5.14 0.35
N GLN A 47 2.13 -4.83 0.51
CA GLN A 47 1.13 -5.84 0.86
C GLN A 47 1.01 -6.90 -0.22
N SER A 48 1.04 -6.49 -1.49
CA SER A 48 0.96 -7.43 -2.60
C SER A 48 2.14 -8.39 -2.60
N LEU A 49 3.34 -7.89 -2.31
CA LEU A 49 4.52 -8.74 -2.25
C LEU A 49 4.42 -9.76 -1.10
N ILE A 50 3.94 -9.34 0.05
CA ILE A 50 3.77 -10.25 1.19
C ILE A 50 2.74 -11.32 0.87
N LEU A 51 1.60 -10.94 0.29
CA LEU A 51 0.57 -11.89 -0.06
C LEU A 51 1.01 -12.83 -1.18
N LEU A 52 1.78 -12.31 -2.14
CA LEU A 52 2.36 -13.15 -3.19
C LEU A 52 3.31 -14.19 -2.59
N ALA A 53 4.09 -13.79 -1.60
CA ALA A 53 4.97 -14.73 -0.91
C ALA A 53 4.18 -15.86 -0.26
N LEU A 54 3.04 -15.53 0.34
CA LEU A 54 2.16 -16.54 0.94
C LEU A 54 1.61 -17.49 -0.11
N ILE A 55 1.23 -16.96 -1.27
CA ILE A 55 0.76 -17.81 -2.38
C ILE A 55 1.86 -18.75 -2.83
N LEU A 56 3.07 -18.25 -2.99
CA LEU A 56 4.21 -19.07 -3.39
C LEU A 56 4.51 -20.16 -2.37
N TYR A 57 4.38 -19.84 -1.09
CA TYR A 57 4.63 -20.81 -0.03
C TYR A 57 3.57 -21.89 0.00
N GLU A 58 2.28 -21.50 -0.11
CA GLU A 58 1.18 -22.48 -0.09
C GLU A 58 1.11 -23.34 -1.33
N GLY A 59 1.48 -22.79 -2.47
CA GLY A 59 1.34 -23.49 -3.73
C GLY A 59 -0.10 -23.47 -4.23
N ALA A 60 -0.45 -24.44 -5.08
CA ALA A 60 -1.79 -24.49 -5.68
C ALA A 60 -2.77 -25.13 -4.68
N SER A 61 -3.50 -24.29 -3.97
CA SER A 61 -4.47 -24.74 -2.97
C SER A 61 -5.66 -23.79 -2.91
N PRO A 62 -6.79 -24.18 -2.30
CA PRO A 62 -7.90 -23.25 -2.11
C PRO A 62 -7.51 -21.99 -1.32
N LEU A 63 -6.56 -22.12 -0.40
CA LEU A 63 -6.09 -20.97 0.35
C LEU A 63 -5.38 -19.97 -0.55
N SER A 64 -4.60 -20.45 -1.52
CA SER A 64 -3.95 -19.56 -2.49
C SER A 64 -4.96 -18.76 -3.30
N LEU A 65 -6.07 -19.38 -3.68
CA LEU A 65 -7.12 -18.68 -4.39
C LEU A 65 -7.72 -17.57 -3.53
N LYS A 66 -7.95 -17.85 -2.25
CA LYS A 66 -8.47 -16.84 -1.32
C LYS A 66 -7.50 -15.67 -1.18
N ILE A 67 -6.20 -15.95 -1.07
CA ILE A 67 -5.19 -14.91 -0.97
C ILE A 67 -5.14 -14.07 -2.24
N PHE A 68 -5.25 -14.72 -3.39
CA PHE A 68 -5.27 -14.01 -4.67
C PHE A 68 -6.47 -13.06 -4.76
N LEU A 69 -7.63 -13.49 -4.29
CA LEU A 69 -8.82 -12.65 -4.26
C LEU A 69 -8.63 -11.46 -3.32
N ILE A 70 -7.93 -11.65 -2.21
CA ILE A 70 -7.60 -10.56 -1.31
C ILE A 70 -6.71 -9.54 -2.00
N ILE A 71 -5.74 -9.96 -2.78
CA ILE A 71 -4.88 -9.05 -3.53
C ILE A 71 -5.72 -8.20 -4.48
N ILE A 72 -6.61 -8.84 -5.23
CA ILE A 72 -7.50 -8.13 -6.16
C ILE A 72 -8.34 -7.12 -5.39
N LEU A 73 -8.89 -7.52 -4.26
CA LEU A 73 -9.71 -6.64 -3.44
C LEU A 73 -8.93 -5.41 -2.98
N ILE A 74 -7.69 -5.61 -2.54
CA ILE A 74 -6.84 -4.51 -2.10
C ILE A 74 -6.61 -3.51 -3.25
N TYR A 75 -6.36 -4.00 -4.46
CA TYR A 75 -6.14 -3.14 -5.62
C TYR A 75 -7.39 -2.35 -6.00
N ILE A 76 -8.56 -2.87 -5.70
CA ILE A 76 -9.82 -2.17 -5.97
C ILE A 76 -10.14 -1.18 -4.85
N VAL A 77 -10.00 -1.62 -3.60
CA VAL A 77 -10.40 -0.83 -2.43
C VAL A 77 -9.43 0.31 -2.15
N ASN A 78 -8.14 0.09 -2.36
CA ASN A 78 -7.13 1.07 -1.98
C ASN A 78 -7.31 2.41 -2.72
N PRO A 79 -7.48 2.46 -4.05
CA PRO A 79 -7.76 3.74 -4.71
C PRO A 79 -9.04 4.39 -4.22
N SER A 80 -10.08 3.60 -3.96
CA SER A 80 -11.34 4.13 -3.44
C SER A 80 -11.15 4.73 -2.05
N ALA A 81 -10.44 4.01 -1.17
CA ALA A 81 -10.18 4.50 0.17
C ALA A 81 -9.36 5.78 0.14
N THR A 82 -8.35 5.85 -0.73
CA THR A 82 -7.54 7.06 -0.89
C THR A 82 -8.39 8.22 -1.37
N HIS A 83 -9.29 7.96 -2.31
CA HIS A 83 -10.20 8.99 -2.80
C HIS A 83 -11.09 9.53 -1.68
N PHE A 84 -11.68 8.64 -0.89
CA PHE A 84 -12.54 9.05 0.22
C PHE A 84 -11.78 9.85 1.27
N VAL A 85 -10.57 9.41 1.61
CA VAL A 85 -9.75 10.12 2.59
C VAL A 85 -9.38 11.51 2.07
N THR A 86 -8.99 11.60 0.81
CA THR A 86 -8.63 12.87 0.20
C THR A 86 -9.82 13.83 0.14
N GLN A 87 -10.98 13.30 -0.22
CA GLN A 87 -12.20 14.09 -0.28
C GLN A 87 -12.61 14.57 1.10
N ALA A 88 -12.53 13.70 2.10
CA ALA A 88 -12.86 14.08 3.47
C ALA A 88 -11.92 15.16 3.99
N ALA A 89 -10.64 15.05 3.67
CA ALA A 89 -9.66 16.06 4.06
C ALA A 89 -9.96 17.40 3.39
N TYR A 90 -10.34 17.37 2.12
CA TYR A 90 -10.71 18.58 1.41
C TYR A 90 -11.93 19.26 2.05
N LEU A 91 -12.95 18.47 2.37
CA LEU A 91 -14.15 18.98 3.02
C LEU A 91 -13.88 19.50 4.43
N ALA A 92 -12.91 18.90 5.13
CA ALA A 92 -12.50 19.39 6.45
C ALA A 92 -11.54 20.57 6.37
N ARG A 93 -11.31 21.08 5.16
CA ARG A 93 -10.43 22.23 4.91
C ARG A 93 -8.96 21.97 5.21
N ILE A 94 -8.53 20.74 4.98
CA ILE A 94 -7.11 20.40 4.93
C ILE A 94 -6.67 20.57 3.49
N TRP A 95 -5.92 21.63 3.21
CA TRP A 95 -5.55 21.96 1.83
C TRP A 95 -4.20 21.39 1.48
N PRO A 96 -3.93 21.13 0.18
CA PRO A 96 -2.56 20.85 -0.25
C PRO A 96 -1.65 22.03 0.10
N PHE A 97 -0.38 21.72 0.30
CA PHE A 97 0.57 22.70 0.79
C PHE A 97 0.55 23.99 -0.04
N GLU A 98 0.52 23.87 -1.36
CA GLU A 98 0.54 25.04 -2.24
C GLU A 98 -0.76 25.83 -2.18
N LYS A 99 -1.89 25.13 -2.14
CA LYS A 99 -3.19 25.80 -2.01
C LYS A 99 -3.35 26.49 -0.68
N ASP A 100 -2.81 25.90 0.36
CA ASP A 100 -2.87 26.49 1.69
C ASP A 100 -2.21 27.86 1.69
N LYS A 101 -1.07 27.98 1.02
CA LYS A 101 -0.41 29.28 0.88
C LYS A 101 -1.25 30.27 0.11
N LYS A 102 -1.97 29.83 -0.90
CA LYS A 102 -2.82 30.72 -1.69
C LYS A 102 -4.06 31.17 -0.92
N GLN A 103 -4.53 30.35 -0.01
CA GLN A 103 -5.69 30.70 0.79
C GLN A 103 -5.36 31.73 1.86
N LEU A 104 -4.12 31.81 2.27
CA LEU A 104 -3.68 32.80 3.23
C LEU A 104 -3.52 34.16 2.57
#